data_3c3bf22374fb8ba30305332722d3c8b1
#
_entry.id   3c3bf22374fb8ba30305332722d3c8b1
#
_cell.length_a   1.000
_cell.length_b   1.000
_cell.length_c   1.000
_cell.angle_alpha   90.00
_cell.angle_beta   90.00
_cell.angle_gamma   90.00
#
_symmetry.space_group_name_H-M   'P 1'
#
loop_
_entity.id
_entity.type
_entity.pdbx_description
1 polymer ?
#
loop_
_entity_poly.entity_id
_entity_poly.type
_entity_poly.pdbx_seq_one_letter_code
_entity_poly.pdbx_strand_id
1 'polypeptide(L)'
;NGHIGLEAVNIRDFTKNKHKKVDDYPYGGGAGMLMQAQPVFDAFKSVEEKIISRGGKSPRVIYVTPQGKVFNQQMAQELAQEQDLVFLCGHYEGIDERVLQAVVTDYVSIGDYVLTGGELPAMVMIDAVSRLVPGVLKNEESAEFESFHDNLLEYPQYTRPEVWQGAEVPEVLLCGDHAKVDRWRLEQSEARTRERRPDLYELYARKGRALGYLQKRKLSHMDMLEVIRRGQGELLYGAEDGVLVRDIPSGAYMLSAADEDMGERLISLIPRGLKNGLYVAHQDFLKDSLCRRFGCSVINSCVQAVYTRKTPWEEAAAYDIRPLDLSWLESVYGQYHTVHDRAYLEE
;
A
#
# COMPACT_ATOMS: atom_id res chain seq x y z
N ASN A 1 -25.00 8.96 0.87
CA ASN A 1 -24.61 9.72 -0.33
C ASN A 1 -24.41 8.85 -1.57
N GLY A 2 -24.48 7.50 -1.46
CA GLY A 2 -24.40 6.58 -2.60
C GLY A 2 -23.00 6.23 -3.09
N HIS A 3 -21.94 6.64 -2.38
CA HIS A 3 -20.55 6.33 -2.76
C HIS A 3 -20.14 4.91 -2.38
N ILE A 4 -20.76 4.33 -1.37
CA ILE A 4 -20.46 2.99 -0.85
C ILE A 4 -21.77 2.24 -0.65
N GLY A 5 -21.82 0.97 -1.10
CA GLY A 5 -22.86 0.01 -0.78
C GLY A 5 -22.35 -1.02 0.23
N LEU A 6 -23.14 -1.33 1.24
CA LEU A 6 -22.84 -2.39 2.20
C LEU A 6 -23.99 -3.39 2.22
N GLU A 7 -23.67 -4.68 2.04
CA GLU A 7 -24.61 -5.78 2.17
C GLU A 7 -24.10 -6.77 3.24
N ALA A 8 -24.94 -7.08 4.21
CA ALA A 8 -24.66 -8.10 5.20
C ALA A 8 -25.32 -9.43 4.76
N VAL A 9 -24.53 -10.49 4.63
CA VAL A 9 -24.98 -11.81 4.23
C VAL A 9 -24.86 -12.77 5.41
N ASN A 10 -25.99 -13.35 5.83
CA ASN A 10 -26.01 -14.28 6.94
C ASN A 10 -25.69 -15.68 6.48
N ILE A 11 -24.53 -16.22 6.87
CA ILE A 11 -24.08 -17.57 6.52
C ILE A 11 -25.09 -18.65 6.96
N ARG A 12 -25.88 -18.41 8.02
CA ARG A 12 -26.92 -19.34 8.49
C ARG A 12 -28.05 -19.55 7.49
N ASP A 13 -28.24 -18.69 6.52
CA ASP A 13 -29.27 -18.83 5.49
C ASP A 13 -28.88 -19.84 4.40
N PHE A 14 -27.60 -20.24 4.37
CA PHE A 14 -27.04 -21.19 3.40
C PHE A 14 -26.86 -22.61 3.96
N THR A 15 -27.24 -22.86 5.19
CA THR A 15 -27.21 -24.24 5.74
C THR A 15 -28.50 -24.99 5.41
N LYS A 16 -28.36 -26.29 5.07
CA LYS A 16 -29.48 -27.21 4.88
C LYS A 16 -30.04 -27.74 6.21
N ASN A 17 -29.42 -27.39 7.32
CA ASN A 17 -29.86 -27.80 8.66
C ASN A 17 -31.15 -27.08 9.06
N LYS A 18 -32.18 -27.82 9.47
CA LYS A 18 -33.49 -27.26 9.87
C LYS A 18 -33.43 -26.27 11.04
N HIS A 19 -32.37 -26.35 11.85
CA HIS A 19 -32.13 -25.43 12.97
C HIS A 19 -31.12 -24.35 12.65
N LYS A 20 -30.79 -24.14 11.36
CA LYS A 20 -29.80 -23.17 10.86
C LYS A 20 -28.42 -23.29 11.54
N LYS A 21 -28.05 -24.53 11.91
CA LYS A 21 -26.74 -24.82 12.48
C LYS A 21 -25.67 -24.72 11.40
N VAL A 22 -24.56 -23.99 11.67
CA VAL A 22 -23.45 -23.76 10.75
C VAL A 22 -22.10 -24.17 11.35
N ASP A 23 -22.13 -24.79 12.53
CA ASP A 23 -20.96 -25.14 13.33
C ASP A 23 -20.98 -26.62 13.69
N ASP A 24 -19.80 -27.21 13.95
CA ASP A 24 -19.65 -28.59 14.42
C ASP A 24 -18.35 -28.73 15.23
N TYR A 25 -18.15 -29.88 15.87
CA TYR A 25 -16.95 -30.21 16.61
C TYR A 25 -15.73 -30.32 15.69
N PRO A 26 -14.56 -29.80 16.09
CA PRO A 26 -13.35 -29.95 15.29
C PRO A 26 -12.89 -31.41 15.26
N TYR A 27 -12.37 -31.86 14.13
CA TYR A 27 -11.68 -33.15 14.05
C TYR A 27 -10.42 -33.11 14.94
N GLY A 28 -10.12 -34.22 15.57
CA GLY A 28 -9.00 -34.33 16.52
C GLY A 28 -9.36 -33.96 17.94
N GLY A 29 -10.61 -33.51 18.19
CA GLY A 29 -11.08 -33.10 19.53
C GLY A 29 -10.63 -31.67 19.85
N GLY A 30 -11.02 -31.21 21.05
CA GLY A 30 -10.74 -29.86 21.55
C GLY A 30 -12.02 -29.21 22.09
N ALA A 31 -11.85 -28.09 22.79
CA ALA A 31 -12.96 -27.28 23.25
C ALA A 31 -13.47 -26.37 22.10
N GLY A 32 -14.75 -26.06 22.15
CA GLY A 32 -15.36 -25.12 21.19
C GLY A 32 -15.92 -25.79 19.95
N MET A 33 -16.40 -24.95 19.02
CA MET A 33 -17.04 -25.31 17.76
C MET A 33 -16.30 -24.65 16.60
N LEU A 34 -16.43 -25.22 15.42
CA LEU A 34 -15.82 -24.70 14.20
C LEU A 34 -16.92 -24.47 13.15
N MET A 35 -16.86 -23.38 12.42
CA MET A 35 -17.81 -23.12 11.34
C MET A 35 -17.56 -24.10 10.18
N GLN A 36 -18.65 -24.71 9.70
CA GLN A 36 -18.63 -25.72 8.65
C GLN A 36 -18.29 -25.10 7.29
N ALA A 37 -17.51 -25.80 6.47
CA ALA A 37 -17.08 -25.34 5.15
C ALA A 37 -18.24 -25.04 4.19
N GLN A 38 -19.24 -25.93 4.08
CA GLN A 38 -20.27 -25.81 3.05
C GLN A 38 -21.14 -24.55 3.18
N PRO A 39 -21.70 -24.19 4.36
CA PRO A 39 -22.49 -22.95 4.49
C PRO A 39 -21.68 -21.69 4.18
N VAL A 40 -20.40 -21.66 4.57
CA VAL A 40 -19.50 -20.53 4.27
C VAL A 40 -19.24 -20.44 2.76
N PHE A 41 -18.96 -21.56 2.11
CA PHE A 41 -18.73 -21.62 0.67
C PHE A 41 -19.96 -21.19 -0.13
N ASP A 42 -21.14 -21.70 0.23
CA ASP A 42 -22.41 -21.37 -0.47
C ASP A 42 -22.75 -19.88 -0.28
N ALA A 43 -22.53 -19.31 0.91
CA ALA A 43 -22.70 -17.88 1.16
C ALA A 43 -21.75 -17.04 0.29
N PHE A 44 -20.45 -17.40 0.25
CA PHE A 44 -19.47 -16.74 -0.61
C PHE A 44 -19.88 -16.81 -2.08
N LYS A 45 -20.25 -18.00 -2.58
CA LYS A 45 -20.66 -18.15 -3.99
C LYS A 45 -21.86 -17.29 -4.35
N SER A 46 -22.84 -17.17 -3.47
CA SER A 46 -23.99 -16.28 -3.67
C SER A 46 -23.56 -14.80 -3.82
N VAL A 47 -22.56 -14.36 -3.04
CA VAL A 47 -22.01 -13.00 -3.14
C VAL A 47 -21.22 -12.83 -4.44
N GLU A 48 -20.32 -13.76 -4.76
CA GLU A 48 -19.50 -13.74 -5.97
C GLU A 48 -20.38 -13.70 -7.24
N GLU A 49 -21.42 -14.53 -7.31
CA GLU A 49 -22.37 -14.54 -8.43
C GLU A 49 -23.09 -13.20 -8.60
N LYS A 50 -23.48 -12.53 -7.49
CA LYS A 50 -24.08 -11.20 -7.55
C LYS A 50 -23.10 -10.17 -8.10
N ILE A 51 -21.82 -10.21 -7.67
CA ILE A 51 -20.79 -9.31 -8.14
C ILE A 51 -20.55 -9.51 -9.64
N ILE A 52 -20.34 -10.74 -10.07
CA ILE A 52 -20.11 -11.09 -11.48
C ILE A 52 -21.32 -10.73 -12.36
N SER A 53 -22.54 -10.96 -11.88
CA SER A 53 -23.78 -10.66 -12.65
C SER A 53 -23.96 -9.17 -12.95
N ARG A 54 -23.39 -8.29 -12.13
CA ARG A 54 -23.39 -6.82 -12.35
C ARG A 54 -22.15 -6.32 -13.10
N GLY A 55 -21.31 -7.23 -13.63
CA GLY A 55 -20.13 -6.90 -14.41
C GLY A 55 -18.85 -6.71 -13.57
N GLY A 56 -18.91 -7.00 -12.27
CA GLY A 56 -17.72 -6.99 -11.40
C GLY A 56 -16.79 -8.17 -11.68
N LYS A 57 -15.57 -8.09 -11.17
CA LYS A 57 -14.59 -9.19 -11.16
C LYS A 57 -14.76 -10.04 -9.91
N SER A 58 -14.05 -11.17 -9.82
CA SER A 58 -13.97 -11.95 -8.58
C SER A 58 -13.45 -11.02 -7.45
N PRO A 59 -14.17 -10.93 -6.32
CA PRO A 59 -13.85 -9.95 -5.29
C PRO A 59 -12.58 -10.33 -4.51
N ARG A 60 -11.94 -9.36 -3.93
CA ARG A 60 -10.93 -9.57 -2.89
C ARG A 60 -11.63 -10.00 -1.61
N VAL A 61 -11.24 -11.15 -1.05
CA VAL A 61 -11.89 -11.78 0.12
C VAL A 61 -10.97 -11.70 1.32
N ILE A 62 -11.37 -10.91 2.30
CA ILE A 62 -10.61 -10.61 3.50
C ILE A 62 -11.15 -11.45 4.66
N TYR A 63 -10.37 -12.41 5.13
CA TYR A 63 -10.67 -13.10 6.38
C TYR A 63 -10.05 -12.35 7.56
N VAL A 64 -10.90 -11.88 8.45
CA VAL A 64 -10.49 -11.12 9.62
C VAL A 64 -10.09 -12.07 10.72
N THR A 65 -8.79 -12.13 11.03
CA THR A 65 -8.22 -13.12 11.94
C THR A 65 -6.94 -12.62 12.60
N PRO A 66 -6.64 -13.01 13.87
CA PRO A 66 -5.36 -12.68 14.50
C PRO A 66 -4.12 -13.24 13.78
N GLN A 67 -4.29 -14.24 12.89
CA GLN A 67 -3.21 -14.87 12.13
C GLN A 67 -2.75 -14.04 10.92
N GLY A 68 -3.50 -12.97 10.58
CA GLY A 68 -3.25 -12.17 9.40
C GLY A 68 -2.19 -11.08 9.59
N LYS A 69 -1.85 -10.41 8.48
CA LYS A 69 -1.05 -9.18 8.53
C LYS A 69 -1.81 -8.10 9.30
N VAL A 70 -1.07 -7.31 10.09
CA VAL A 70 -1.68 -6.21 10.83
C VAL A 70 -2.14 -5.11 9.86
N PHE A 71 -3.41 -4.76 9.93
CA PHE A 71 -4.03 -3.69 9.17
C PHE A 71 -3.41 -2.34 9.51
N ASN A 72 -3.10 -1.56 8.48
CA ASN A 72 -2.55 -0.21 8.61
C ASN A 72 -3.10 0.71 7.51
N GLN A 73 -2.71 1.98 7.53
CA GLN A 73 -3.21 2.99 6.59
C GLN A 73 -2.86 2.66 5.14
N GLN A 74 -1.67 2.11 4.88
CA GLN A 74 -1.28 1.69 3.54
C GLN A 74 -2.20 0.59 3.01
N MET A 75 -2.48 -0.44 3.81
CA MET A 75 -3.42 -1.50 3.41
C MET A 75 -4.84 -0.94 3.19
N ALA A 76 -5.27 0.05 3.99
CA ALA A 76 -6.54 0.74 3.76
C ALA A 76 -6.57 1.45 2.40
N GLN A 77 -5.48 2.11 2.01
CA GLN A 77 -5.34 2.76 0.69
C GLN A 77 -5.38 1.75 -0.46
N GLU A 78 -4.70 0.61 -0.32
CA GLU A 78 -4.74 -0.48 -1.31
C GLU A 78 -6.16 -1.04 -1.46
N LEU A 79 -6.87 -1.30 -0.36
CA LEU A 79 -8.22 -1.81 -0.37
C LEU A 79 -9.25 -0.79 -0.89
N ALA A 80 -9.01 0.50 -0.74
CA ALA A 80 -9.88 1.56 -1.24
C ALA A 80 -9.87 1.66 -2.78
N GLN A 81 -8.90 1.06 -3.48
CA GLN A 81 -8.86 0.99 -4.94
C GLN A 81 -9.72 -0.16 -5.49
N GLU A 82 -10.13 -1.09 -4.65
CA GLU A 82 -10.94 -2.23 -5.08
C GLU A 82 -12.41 -1.84 -5.27
N GLN A 83 -13.01 -2.35 -6.34
CA GLN A 83 -14.43 -2.12 -6.62
C GLN A 83 -15.33 -2.91 -5.67
N ASP A 84 -14.94 -4.12 -5.33
CA ASP A 84 -15.70 -5.05 -4.51
C ASP A 84 -14.80 -5.74 -3.48
N LEU A 85 -15.17 -5.60 -2.21
CA LEU A 85 -14.52 -6.26 -1.08
C LEU A 85 -15.50 -7.17 -0.36
N VAL A 86 -15.07 -8.37 0.00
CA VAL A 86 -15.82 -9.30 0.83
C VAL A 86 -15.10 -9.49 2.14
N PHE A 87 -15.74 -9.16 3.26
CA PHE A 87 -15.23 -9.42 4.60
C PHE A 87 -15.84 -10.71 5.14
N LEU A 88 -15.02 -11.72 5.36
CA LEU A 88 -15.42 -12.98 5.99
C LEU A 88 -15.21 -12.88 7.50
N CYS A 89 -16.32 -12.83 8.23
CA CYS A 89 -16.34 -12.72 9.68
C CYS A 89 -16.53 -14.10 10.30
N GLY A 90 -15.49 -14.61 10.95
CA GLY A 90 -15.55 -15.90 11.68
C GLY A 90 -16.10 -15.75 13.10
N HIS A 91 -16.66 -16.85 13.59
CA HIS A 91 -17.11 -17.04 14.97
C HIS A 91 -16.51 -18.30 15.57
N TYR A 92 -16.76 -18.52 16.86
CA TYR A 92 -16.31 -19.68 17.62
C TYR A 92 -14.77 -19.83 17.59
N GLU A 93 -14.25 -21.05 17.39
CA GLU A 93 -12.81 -21.31 17.26
C GLU A 93 -12.26 -21.01 15.84
N GLY A 94 -13.13 -20.58 14.92
CA GLY A 94 -12.78 -20.23 13.55
C GLY A 94 -13.64 -20.92 12.50
N ILE A 95 -13.10 -21.01 11.30
CA ILE A 95 -13.74 -21.54 10.10
C ILE A 95 -12.93 -22.74 9.60
N ASP A 96 -13.59 -23.74 9.03
CA ASP A 96 -12.93 -24.90 8.41
C ASP A 96 -11.88 -24.46 7.39
N GLU A 97 -10.65 -24.93 7.57
CA GLU A 97 -9.47 -24.50 6.79
C GLU A 97 -9.65 -24.73 5.29
N ARG A 98 -10.39 -25.77 4.88
CA ARG A 98 -10.59 -26.10 3.46
C ARG A 98 -11.35 -25.00 2.71
N VAL A 99 -12.34 -24.37 3.33
CA VAL A 99 -13.05 -23.25 2.70
C VAL A 99 -12.21 -21.97 2.74
N LEU A 100 -11.42 -21.73 3.80
CA LEU A 100 -10.51 -20.61 3.84
C LEU A 100 -9.51 -20.66 2.68
N GLN A 101 -8.88 -21.81 2.45
CA GLN A 101 -7.96 -22.03 1.33
C GLN A 101 -8.62 -21.88 -0.05
N ALA A 102 -9.91 -22.15 -0.16
CA ALA A 102 -10.64 -22.06 -1.41
C ALA A 102 -11.12 -20.67 -1.79
N VAL A 103 -11.37 -19.78 -0.79
CA VAL A 103 -12.05 -18.50 -1.04
C VAL A 103 -11.30 -17.27 -0.57
N VAL A 104 -10.40 -17.38 0.44
CA VAL A 104 -9.74 -16.23 1.04
C VAL A 104 -8.56 -15.79 0.20
N THR A 105 -8.49 -14.49 -0.09
CA THR A 105 -7.33 -13.87 -0.74
C THR A 105 -6.38 -13.24 0.28
N ASP A 106 -6.92 -12.71 1.38
CA ASP A 106 -6.17 -11.95 2.38
C ASP A 106 -6.54 -12.35 3.80
N TYR A 107 -5.54 -12.60 4.63
CA TYR A 107 -5.67 -12.79 6.07
C TYR A 107 -5.24 -11.51 6.76
N VAL A 108 -6.15 -10.86 7.50
CA VAL A 108 -5.91 -9.54 8.09
C VAL A 108 -6.26 -9.50 9.55
N SER A 109 -5.36 -8.95 10.36
CA SER A 109 -5.51 -8.72 11.80
C SER A 109 -5.65 -7.22 12.08
N ILE A 110 -6.41 -6.83 13.11
CA ILE A 110 -6.42 -5.44 13.59
C ILE A 110 -5.52 -5.22 14.82
N GLY A 111 -4.73 -6.23 15.22
CA GLY A 111 -3.81 -6.17 16.35
C GLY A 111 -3.66 -7.51 17.06
N ASP A 112 -2.70 -7.58 17.97
CA ASP A 112 -2.32 -8.80 18.70
C ASP A 112 -3.23 -9.03 19.93
N TYR A 113 -4.52 -9.21 19.68
CA TYR A 113 -5.54 -9.52 20.67
C TYR A 113 -6.69 -10.31 20.05
N VAL A 114 -7.48 -11.00 20.86
CA VAL A 114 -8.58 -11.85 20.41
C VAL A 114 -9.92 -11.20 20.72
N LEU A 115 -10.82 -11.21 19.75
CA LEU A 115 -12.22 -10.78 19.90
C LEU A 115 -13.15 -11.98 19.74
N THR A 116 -14.41 -11.80 20.11
CA THR A 116 -15.44 -12.86 20.06
C THR A 116 -15.93 -13.21 18.66
N GLY A 117 -15.67 -12.33 17.67
CA GLY A 117 -16.09 -12.50 16.28
C GLY A 117 -15.40 -11.52 15.35
N GLY A 118 -15.55 -11.73 14.05
CA GLY A 118 -14.92 -10.92 12.99
C GLY A 118 -15.66 -9.63 12.64
N GLU A 119 -16.85 -9.38 13.16
CA GLU A 119 -17.67 -8.23 12.75
C GLU A 119 -17.08 -6.90 13.19
N LEU A 120 -16.64 -6.77 14.44
CA LEU A 120 -16.04 -5.54 14.94
C LEU A 120 -14.76 -5.18 14.19
N PRO A 121 -13.80 -6.10 13.97
CA PRO A 121 -12.65 -5.84 13.12
C PRO A 121 -13.04 -5.45 11.70
N ALA A 122 -14.01 -6.13 11.08
CA ALA A 122 -14.50 -5.77 9.75
C ALA A 122 -15.06 -4.35 9.71
N MET A 123 -15.83 -3.93 10.72
CA MET A 123 -16.36 -2.56 10.82
C MET A 123 -15.21 -1.53 10.92
N VAL A 124 -14.17 -1.79 11.71
CA VAL A 124 -12.98 -0.92 11.81
C VAL A 124 -12.31 -0.76 10.45
N MET A 125 -12.13 -1.86 9.72
CA MET A 125 -11.51 -1.84 8.39
C MET A 125 -12.41 -1.13 7.37
N ILE A 126 -13.71 -1.42 7.37
CA ILE A 126 -14.69 -0.77 6.47
C ILE A 126 -14.70 0.75 6.70
N ASP A 127 -14.69 1.22 7.94
CA ASP A 127 -14.65 2.65 8.24
C ASP A 127 -13.36 3.28 7.69
N ALA A 128 -12.19 2.70 8.00
CA ALA A 128 -10.90 3.19 7.56
C ALA A 128 -10.78 3.23 6.02
N VAL A 129 -11.22 2.18 5.31
CA VAL A 129 -11.21 2.11 3.84
C VAL A 129 -12.20 3.10 3.24
N SER A 130 -13.40 3.19 3.80
CA SER A 130 -14.48 4.06 3.31
C SER A 130 -14.09 5.53 3.28
N ARG A 131 -13.34 6.00 4.27
CA ARG A 131 -12.84 7.37 4.36
C ARG A 131 -11.91 7.77 3.20
N LEU A 132 -11.28 6.78 2.57
CA LEU A 132 -10.35 6.97 1.45
C LEU A 132 -11.02 6.92 0.07
N VAL A 133 -12.31 6.54 0.02
CA VAL A 133 -13.07 6.55 -1.23
C VAL A 133 -13.46 7.99 -1.58
N PRO A 134 -13.16 8.47 -2.81
CA PRO A 134 -13.50 9.83 -3.24
C PRO A 134 -14.97 10.18 -3.02
N GLY A 135 -15.22 11.38 -2.50
CA GLY A 135 -16.57 11.90 -2.24
C GLY A 135 -17.24 11.40 -0.95
N VAL A 136 -16.64 10.47 -0.20
CA VAL A 136 -17.17 10.03 1.11
C VAL A 136 -16.96 11.10 2.17
N LEU A 137 -15.77 11.68 2.25
CA LEU A 137 -15.49 12.85 3.07
C LEU A 137 -15.82 14.13 2.28
N LYS A 138 -16.42 15.11 2.94
CA LYS A 138 -16.77 16.40 2.32
C LYS A 138 -15.58 17.26 1.95
N ASN A 139 -14.45 17.07 2.62
CA ASN A 139 -13.21 17.80 2.40
C ASN A 139 -12.10 16.78 2.17
N GLU A 140 -11.66 16.64 0.93
CA GLU A 140 -10.57 15.72 0.55
C GLU A 140 -9.23 16.14 1.16
N GLU A 141 -9.01 17.44 1.38
CA GLU A 141 -7.84 17.96 2.08
C GLU A 141 -7.72 17.46 3.53
N SER A 142 -8.84 17.06 4.16
CA SER A 142 -8.80 16.53 5.53
C SER A 142 -8.05 15.21 5.61
N ALA A 143 -8.07 14.39 4.58
CA ALA A 143 -7.38 13.10 4.55
C ALA A 143 -5.86 13.25 4.32
N GLU A 144 -5.42 14.33 3.67
CA GLU A 144 -4.00 14.57 3.39
C GLU A 144 -3.18 14.98 4.63
N PHE A 145 -3.83 15.59 5.63
CA PHE A 145 -3.15 16.10 6.84
C PHE A 145 -3.42 15.26 8.09
N GLU A 146 -4.11 14.13 7.95
CA GLU A 146 -4.35 13.20 9.07
C GLU A 146 -3.10 12.39 9.46
N SER A 147 -3.14 11.79 10.65
CA SER A 147 -2.07 10.89 11.11
C SER A 147 -1.81 9.76 10.12
N PHE A 148 -0.54 9.37 10.01
CA PHE A 148 0.03 8.36 9.11
C PHE A 148 0.27 8.81 7.66
N HIS A 149 -0.09 10.04 7.29
CA HIS A 149 0.44 10.62 6.07
C HIS A 149 1.96 10.79 6.19
N ASP A 150 2.72 10.27 5.25
CA ASP A 150 4.18 10.23 5.28
C ASP A 150 4.80 9.66 6.58
N ASN A 151 4.08 8.78 7.29
CA ASN A 151 4.49 8.20 8.57
C ASN A 151 4.60 9.23 9.72
N LEU A 152 3.95 10.37 9.64
CA LEU A 152 3.87 11.34 10.72
C LEU A 152 2.52 11.26 11.43
N LEU A 153 2.52 11.60 12.73
CA LEU A 153 1.32 11.90 13.48
C LEU A 153 0.88 13.33 13.20
N GLU A 154 -0.40 13.57 13.30
CA GLU A 154 -0.97 14.91 13.18
C GLU A 154 -0.41 15.88 14.24
N TYR A 155 -0.25 17.13 13.83
CA TYR A 155 0.13 18.22 14.73
C TYR A 155 -0.97 18.53 15.78
N PRO A 156 -0.66 19.26 16.90
CA PRO A 156 -1.65 19.62 17.88
C PRO A 156 -2.69 20.59 17.32
N GLN A 157 -3.95 20.27 17.50
CA GLN A 157 -5.09 21.11 17.10
C GLN A 157 -5.54 22.01 18.25
N TYR A 158 -5.90 23.25 17.93
CA TYR A 158 -6.42 24.23 18.88
C TYR A 158 -7.73 24.81 18.37
N THR A 159 -8.64 25.12 19.33
CA THR A 159 -9.93 25.76 19.05
C THR A 159 -10.19 26.86 20.06
N ARG A 160 -11.30 27.57 19.91
CA ARG A 160 -11.72 28.65 20.82
C ARG A 160 -12.12 28.11 22.21
N PRO A 161 -11.91 28.89 23.28
CA PRO A 161 -11.33 30.24 23.32
C PRO A 161 -9.83 30.24 23.13
N GLU A 162 -9.23 31.41 22.81
CA GLU A 162 -7.77 31.60 22.63
C GLU A 162 -6.98 31.27 23.89
N VAL A 163 -7.54 31.62 25.07
CA VAL A 163 -6.98 31.28 26.38
C VAL A 163 -7.92 30.34 27.11
N TRP A 164 -7.45 29.15 27.49
CA TRP A 164 -8.20 28.19 28.28
C TRP A 164 -7.41 27.77 29.51
N GLN A 165 -7.91 28.08 30.70
CA GLN A 165 -7.28 27.79 32.01
C GLN A 165 -5.82 28.28 32.10
N GLY A 166 -5.52 29.44 31.50
CA GLY A 166 -4.19 30.02 31.49
C GLY A 166 -3.24 29.47 30.40
N ALA A 167 -3.68 28.49 29.62
CA ALA A 167 -2.95 28.00 28.45
C ALA A 167 -3.42 28.75 27.20
N GLU A 168 -2.48 29.26 26.43
CA GLU A 168 -2.74 30.07 25.24
C GLU A 168 -2.55 29.28 23.96
N VAL A 169 -3.28 29.63 22.91
CA VAL A 169 -3.03 29.14 21.55
C VAL A 169 -1.68 29.70 21.07
N PRO A 170 -0.82 28.91 20.43
CA PRO A 170 0.45 29.39 19.88
C PRO A 170 0.26 30.58 18.95
N GLU A 171 1.02 31.67 19.17
CA GLU A 171 0.92 32.93 18.40
C GLU A 171 1.04 32.72 16.88
N VAL A 172 1.86 31.73 16.45
CA VAL A 172 2.03 31.41 15.04
C VAL A 172 0.71 31.04 14.35
N LEU A 173 -0.24 30.43 15.08
CA LEU A 173 -1.55 30.08 14.56
C LEU A 173 -2.50 31.29 14.41
N LEU A 174 -2.15 32.41 15.02
CA LEU A 174 -2.92 33.65 15.00
C LEU A 174 -2.32 34.70 14.03
N CYS A 175 -1.12 34.46 13.49
CA CYS A 175 -0.38 35.47 12.72
C CYS A 175 -0.91 35.69 11.28
N GLY A 176 -1.79 34.83 10.75
CA GLY A 176 -2.31 34.92 9.37
C GLY A 176 -1.30 34.58 8.27
N ASP A 177 -0.08 34.19 8.61
CA ASP A 177 0.98 33.76 7.66
C ASP A 177 0.92 32.22 7.47
N HIS A 178 0.25 31.77 6.41
CA HIS A 178 0.07 30.35 6.14
C HIS A 178 1.40 29.58 6.03
N ALA A 179 2.44 30.17 5.44
CA ALA A 179 3.72 29.51 5.29
C ALA A 179 4.41 29.25 6.64
N LYS A 180 4.25 30.18 7.61
CA LYS A 180 4.73 29.98 8.97
C LYS A 180 3.91 28.94 9.72
N VAL A 181 2.60 28.97 9.54
CA VAL A 181 1.68 27.99 10.14
C VAL A 181 2.00 26.59 9.64
N ASP A 182 2.20 26.40 8.33
CA ASP A 182 2.49 25.07 7.76
C ASP A 182 3.86 24.53 8.21
N ARG A 183 4.86 25.39 8.31
CA ARG A 183 6.17 25.00 8.87
C ARG A 183 6.04 24.57 10.33
N TRP A 184 5.34 25.35 11.13
CA TRP A 184 5.11 25.03 12.55
C TRP A 184 4.36 23.71 12.70
N ARG A 185 3.32 23.47 11.88
CA ARG A 185 2.56 22.20 11.86
C ARG A 185 3.47 21.01 11.58
N LEU A 186 4.34 21.12 10.58
CA LEU A 186 5.30 20.05 10.26
C LEU A 186 6.28 19.81 11.43
N GLU A 187 6.85 20.84 12.00
CA GLU A 187 7.74 20.75 13.17
C GLU A 187 7.05 20.07 14.36
N GLN A 188 5.78 20.39 14.62
CA GLN A 188 4.99 19.76 15.68
C GLN A 188 4.67 18.29 15.37
N SER A 189 4.35 17.96 14.12
CA SER A 189 4.13 16.58 13.68
C SER A 189 5.40 15.75 13.85
N GLU A 190 6.55 16.24 13.42
CA GLU A 190 7.84 15.57 13.59
C GLU A 190 8.20 15.36 15.06
N ALA A 191 8.06 16.39 15.90
CA ALA A 191 8.35 16.31 17.33
C ALA A 191 7.44 15.30 18.03
N ARG A 192 6.13 15.38 17.77
CA ARG A 192 5.14 14.46 18.33
C ARG A 192 5.36 13.01 17.88
N THR A 193 5.68 12.81 16.60
CA THR A 193 5.94 11.48 16.08
C THR A 193 7.20 10.88 16.67
N ARG A 194 8.26 11.66 16.80
CA ARG A 194 9.51 11.24 17.44
C ARG A 194 9.31 10.80 18.88
N GLU A 195 8.47 11.52 19.62
CA GLU A 195 8.19 11.24 21.03
C GLU A 195 7.27 10.01 21.19
N ARG A 196 6.17 9.94 20.42
CA ARG A 196 5.08 8.99 20.67
C ARG A 196 5.13 7.73 19.80
N ARG A 197 5.68 7.85 18.61
CA ARG A 197 5.80 6.77 17.61
C ARG A 197 7.18 6.82 16.94
N PRO A 198 8.25 6.52 17.72
CA PRO A 198 9.62 6.54 17.19
C PRO A 198 9.82 5.56 16.02
N ASP A 199 9.04 4.49 15.96
CA ASP A 199 8.98 3.56 14.84
C ASP A 199 8.55 4.24 13.54
N LEU A 200 7.50 5.04 13.55
CA LEU A 200 7.05 5.82 12.39
C LEU A 200 8.03 6.94 12.04
N TYR A 201 8.57 7.62 13.05
CA TYR A 201 9.57 8.67 12.82
C TYR A 201 10.81 8.14 12.12
N GLU A 202 11.26 6.93 12.44
CA GLU A 202 12.39 6.32 11.73
C GLU A 202 12.05 6.02 10.25
N LEU A 203 10.83 5.61 9.94
CA LEU A 203 10.38 5.44 8.54
C LEU A 203 10.38 6.78 7.79
N TYR A 204 9.84 7.83 8.41
CA TYR A 204 9.86 9.19 7.87
C TYR A 204 11.28 9.68 7.62
N ALA A 205 12.15 9.58 8.62
CA ALA A 205 13.55 10.01 8.53
C ALA A 205 14.33 9.20 7.48
N ARG A 206 14.07 7.90 7.36
CA ARG A 206 14.65 7.03 6.34
C ARG A 206 14.27 7.49 4.93
N LYS A 207 12.98 7.82 4.71
CA LYS A 207 12.51 8.39 3.44
C LYS A 207 13.21 9.71 3.13
N GLY A 208 13.35 10.59 4.11
CA GLY A 208 14.08 11.87 3.97
C GLY A 208 15.56 11.67 3.59
N ARG A 209 16.27 10.74 4.25
CA ARG A 209 17.67 10.40 3.92
C ARG A 209 17.79 9.82 2.51
N ALA A 210 16.88 8.90 2.14
CA ALA A 210 16.86 8.33 0.79
C ALA A 210 16.66 9.39 -0.29
N LEU A 211 15.67 10.26 -0.12
CA LEU A 211 15.41 11.36 -1.06
C LEU A 211 16.60 12.31 -1.13
N GLY A 212 17.23 12.65 -0.01
CA GLY A 212 18.44 13.47 0.05
C GLY A 212 19.61 12.86 -0.73
N TYR A 213 19.82 11.55 -0.62
CA TYR A 213 20.85 10.83 -1.40
C TYR A 213 20.54 10.87 -2.90
N LEU A 214 19.32 10.48 -3.29
CA LEU A 214 18.91 10.40 -4.70
C LEU A 214 18.93 11.76 -5.40
N GLN A 215 18.57 12.82 -4.69
CA GLN A 215 18.56 14.19 -5.22
C GLN A 215 19.95 14.75 -5.53
N LYS A 216 21.02 14.24 -4.91
CA LYS A 216 22.40 14.64 -5.25
C LYS A 216 22.74 14.39 -6.73
N ARG A 217 22.13 13.35 -7.33
CA ARG A 217 22.25 13.01 -8.76
C ARG A 217 20.86 12.77 -9.37
N LYS A 218 19.98 13.76 -9.26
CA LYS A 218 18.55 13.68 -9.59
C LYS A 218 18.29 13.02 -10.95
N LEU A 219 19.04 13.41 -11.98
CA LEU A 219 18.82 12.89 -13.34
C LEU A 219 19.12 11.38 -13.45
N SER A 220 20.11 10.90 -12.70
CA SER A 220 20.47 9.47 -12.71
C SER A 220 19.52 8.59 -11.86
N HIS A 221 18.65 9.20 -11.07
CA HIS A 221 17.79 8.50 -10.13
C HIS A 221 16.30 8.87 -10.30
N MET A 222 15.93 9.36 -11.49
CA MET A 222 14.54 9.81 -11.76
C MET A 222 13.52 8.70 -11.55
N ASP A 223 13.84 7.49 -11.97
CA ASP A 223 13.02 6.29 -11.80
C ASP A 223 12.77 5.97 -10.32
N MET A 224 13.82 5.89 -9.49
CA MET A 224 13.70 5.65 -8.05
C MET A 224 12.93 6.77 -7.35
N LEU A 225 13.20 8.04 -7.73
CA LEU A 225 12.51 9.20 -7.18
C LEU A 225 11.01 9.15 -7.52
N GLU A 226 10.67 8.73 -8.74
CA GLU A 226 9.28 8.64 -9.18
C GLU A 226 8.52 7.50 -8.47
N VAL A 227 9.13 6.33 -8.33
CA VAL A 227 8.56 5.20 -7.57
C VAL A 227 8.26 5.61 -6.11
N ILE A 228 9.19 6.35 -5.46
CA ILE A 228 8.98 6.86 -4.09
C ILE A 228 7.88 7.94 -4.08
N ARG A 229 7.86 8.85 -5.06
CA ARG A 229 6.88 9.95 -5.17
C ARG A 229 5.45 9.42 -5.34
N ARG A 230 5.26 8.39 -6.14
CA ARG A 230 3.94 7.76 -6.36
C ARG A 230 3.45 6.93 -5.17
N GLY A 231 4.27 6.73 -4.15
CA GLY A 231 3.93 5.84 -3.05
C GLY A 231 3.90 4.35 -3.42
N GLN A 232 4.40 3.99 -4.61
CA GLN A 232 4.46 2.63 -5.14
C GLN A 232 5.75 1.89 -4.76
N GLY A 233 6.63 2.54 -4.00
CA GLY A 233 7.92 2.01 -3.57
C GLY A 233 7.94 1.55 -2.12
N GLU A 234 8.28 0.30 -1.89
CA GLU A 234 8.67 -0.22 -0.58
C GLU A 234 10.13 0.14 -0.31
N LEU A 235 10.39 1.12 0.55
CA LEU A 235 11.75 1.56 0.88
C LEU A 235 12.40 0.60 1.88
N LEU A 236 13.19 -0.36 1.39
CA LEU A 236 13.88 -1.37 2.20
C LEU A 236 15.10 -0.80 2.93
N TYR A 237 15.81 0.13 2.29
CA TYR A 237 16.94 0.85 2.87
C TYR A 237 16.98 2.29 2.36
N GLY A 238 17.31 3.24 3.25
CA GLY A 238 17.47 4.65 2.89
C GLY A 238 18.41 5.34 3.87
N ALA A 239 19.58 5.76 3.36
CA ALA A 239 20.62 6.48 4.11
C ALA A 239 21.35 7.47 3.19
N GLU A 240 22.34 8.17 3.72
CA GLU A 240 23.13 9.17 2.99
C GLU A 240 24.12 8.57 1.98
N ASP A 241 24.33 7.26 2.06
CA ASP A 241 25.30 6.46 1.30
C ASP A 241 24.65 5.40 0.39
N GLY A 242 23.33 5.18 0.48
CA GLY A 242 22.66 4.24 -0.39
C GLY A 242 21.16 4.15 -0.21
N VAL A 243 20.49 3.65 -1.26
CA VAL A 243 19.05 3.43 -1.29
C VAL A 243 18.74 2.10 -1.95
N LEU A 244 17.82 1.33 -1.33
CA LEU A 244 17.18 0.16 -1.91
C LEU A 244 15.67 0.32 -1.81
N VAL A 245 15.02 0.36 -2.93
CA VAL A 245 13.56 0.42 -3.04
C VAL A 245 13.06 -0.74 -3.91
N ARG A 246 11.96 -1.34 -3.50
CA ARG A 246 11.22 -2.30 -4.32
C ARG A 246 10.03 -1.59 -4.93
N ASP A 247 9.95 -1.57 -6.25
CA ASP A 247 8.76 -1.14 -6.95
C ASP A 247 7.66 -2.20 -6.80
N ILE A 248 6.54 -1.85 -6.19
CA ILE A 248 5.48 -2.81 -5.84
C ILE A 248 4.81 -3.37 -7.10
N PRO A 249 4.43 -2.54 -8.12
CA PRO A 249 3.76 -3.02 -9.33
C PRO A 249 4.62 -3.99 -10.14
N SER A 250 5.87 -3.64 -10.42
CA SER A 250 6.75 -4.49 -11.23
C SER A 250 7.49 -5.57 -10.44
N GLY A 251 7.54 -5.45 -9.11
CA GLY A 251 8.35 -6.28 -8.24
C GLY A 251 9.86 -6.05 -8.36
N ALA A 252 10.30 -5.02 -9.10
CA ALA A 252 11.70 -4.71 -9.33
C ALA A 252 12.39 -4.19 -8.06
N TYR A 253 13.62 -4.65 -7.83
CA TYR A 253 14.50 -4.11 -6.80
C TYR A 253 15.45 -3.10 -7.44
N MET A 254 15.32 -1.83 -7.06
CA MET A 254 16.11 -0.73 -7.58
C MET A 254 17.11 -0.29 -6.51
N LEU A 255 18.39 -0.24 -6.85
CA LEU A 255 19.44 0.05 -5.89
C LEU A 255 20.47 1.05 -6.42
N SER A 256 20.87 1.94 -5.52
CA SER A 256 21.96 2.89 -5.73
C SER A 256 22.83 2.95 -4.48
N ALA A 257 24.14 2.86 -4.63
CA ALA A 257 25.10 2.84 -3.54
C ALA A 257 26.24 3.83 -3.80
N ALA A 258 26.83 4.36 -2.73
CA ALA A 258 27.98 5.27 -2.82
C ALA A 258 29.27 4.53 -3.19
N ASP A 259 29.40 3.28 -2.75
CA ASP A 259 30.57 2.42 -2.94
C ASP A 259 30.18 0.93 -2.99
N GLU A 260 31.18 0.06 -3.21
CA GLU A 260 31.00 -1.38 -3.31
C GLU A 260 30.53 -2.02 -2.00
N ASP A 261 31.04 -1.57 -0.85
CA ASP A 261 30.70 -2.13 0.46
C ASP A 261 29.23 -1.89 0.77
N MET A 262 28.73 -0.69 0.51
CA MET A 262 27.33 -0.37 0.61
C MET A 262 26.51 -1.16 -0.40
N GLY A 263 27.00 -1.31 -1.61
CA GLY A 263 26.38 -2.15 -2.64
C GLY A 263 26.14 -3.58 -2.18
N GLU A 264 27.16 -4.25 -1.63
CA GLU A 264 27.05 -5.61 -1.07
C GLU A 264 26.04 -5.66 0.08
N ARG A 265 26.01 -4.64 0.94
CA ARG A 265 25.04 -4.53 2.03
C ARG A 265 23.62 -4.43 1.49
N LEU A 266 23.33 -3.57 0.51
CA LEU A 266 22.01 -3.43 -0.11
C LEU A 266 21.58 -4.74 -0.79
N ILE A 267 22.47 -5.37 -1.54
CA ILE A 267 22.22 -6.65 -2.20
C ILE A 267 21.88 -7.73 -1.16
N SER A 268 22.52 -7.71 0.02
CA SER A 268 22.25 -8.66 1.09
C SER A 268 20.84 -8.61 1.66
N LEU A 269 20.17 -7.45 1.57
CA LEU A 269 18.78 -7.23 2.04
C LEU A 269 17.74 -7.80 1.08
N ILE A 270 18.10 -8.05 -0.19
CA ILE A 270 17.16 -8.60 -1.17
C ILE A 270 16.95 -10.10 -0.90
N PRO A 271 15.71 -10.59 -0.81
CA PRO A 271 15.40 -11.99 -0.58
C PRO A 271 15.99 -12.91 -1.65
N ARG A 272 16.46 -14.12 -1.25
CA ARG A 272 16.89 -15.16 -2.18
C ARG A 272 15.69 -15.95 -2.71
N GLY A 273 15.86 -16.57 -3.88
CA GLY A 273 14.87 -17.50 -4.45
C GLY A 273 13.71 -16.83 -5.16
N LEU A 274 13.84 -15.58 -5.53
CA LEU A 274 12.85 -14.88 -6.37
C LEU A 274 12.86 -15.52 -7.77
N LYS A 275 11.71 -16.03 -8.21
CA LYS A 275 11.51 -16.45 -9.60
C LYS A 275 11.37 -15.19 -10.45
N ASN A 276 12.17 -15.07 -11.52
CA ASN A 276 12.13 -13.94 -12.46
C ASN A 276 12.36 -12.56 -11.80
N GLY A 277 13.28 -12.47 -10.84
CA GLY A 277 13.62 -11.21 -10.17
C GLY A 277 14.19 -10.19 -11.16
N LEU A 278 13.65 -8.97 -11.13
CA LEU A 278 14.18 -7.81 -11.85
C LEU A 278 15.00 -6.94 -10.90
N TYR A 279 16.21 -6.60 -11.30
CA TYR A 279 17.15 -5.79 -10.51
C TYR A 279 17.62 -4.61 -11.35
N VAL A 280 17.43 -3.39 -10.85
CA VAL A 280 17.88 -2.14 -11.48
C VAL A 280 19.03 -1.56 -10.68
N ALA A 281 20.23 -1.60 -11.23
CA ALA A 281 21.44 -1.12 -10.58
C ALA A 281 21.90 0.20 -11.22
N HIS A 282 22.07 1.23 -10.42
CA HIS A 282 22.47 2.57 -10.88
C HIS A 282 23.99 2.74 -11.01
N GLN A 283 24.80 1.80 -10.51
CA GLN A 283 26.24 1.81 -10.64
C GLN A 283 26.75 0.47 -11.21
N ASP A 284 27.76 0.55 -12.09
CA ASP A 284 28.31 -0.61 -12.79
C ASP A 284 28.93 -1.65 -11.84
N PHE A 285 29.51 -1.21 -10.71
CA PHE A 285 30.14 -2.11 -9.74
C PHE A 285 29.13 -3.04 -9.05
N LEU A 286 27.83 -2.71 -9.05
CA LEU A 286 26.77 -3.54 -8.47
C LEU A 286 26.46 -4.79 -9.31
N LYS A 287 26.77 -4.74 -10.60
CA LYS A 287 26.42 -5.78 -11.58
C LYS A 287 26.95 -7.14 -11.22
N ASP A 288 28.25 -7.23 -10.96
CA ASP A 288 28.90 -8.54 -10.72
C ASP A 288 28.41 -9.16 -9.41
N SER A 289 28.16 -8.35 -8.40
CA SER A 289 27.63 -8.79 -7.11
C SER A 289 26.20 -9.30 -7.21
N LEU A 290 25.33 -8.61 -7.97
CA LEU A 290 23.98 -9.07 -8.30
C LEU A 290 24.02 -10.40 -9.05
N CYS A 291 24.84 -10.50 -10.08
CA CYS A 291 24.97 -11.73 -10.87
C CYS A 291 25.49 -12.92 -10.04
N ARG A 292 26.47 -12.70 -9.18
CA ARG A 292 26.96 -13.74 -8.25
C ARG A 292 25.88 -14.22 -7.29
N ARG A 293 25.08 -13.30 -6.76
CA ARG A 293 24.08 -13.63 -5.75
C ARG A 293 22.82 -14.28 -6.31
N PHE A 294 22.34 -13.81 -7.47
CA PHE A 294 21.03 -14.17 -8.02
C PHE A 294 21.10 -14.97 -9.33
N GLY A 295 22.27 -15.16 -9.91
CA GLY A 295 22.43 -15.92 -11.15
C GLY A 295 21.75 -15.27 -12.34
N CYS A 296 21.97 -13.95 -12.55
CA CYS A 296 21.32 -13.21 -13.61
C CYS A 296 21.56 -13.84 -14.99
N SER A 297 20.49 -14.17 -15.71
CA SER A 297 20.55 -14.81 -17.04
C SER A 297 20.51 -13.78 -18.18
N VAL A 298 19.98 -12.58 -17.93
CA VAL A 298 19.89 -11.48 -18.90
C VAL A 298 20.44 -10.23 -18.22
N ILE A 299 21.32 -9.51 -18.93
CA ILE A 299 21.89 -8.24 -18.48
C ILE A 299 21.71 -7.23 -19.59
N ASN A 300 20.97 -6.16 -19.31
CA ASN A 300 20.77 -5.04 -20.22
C ASN A 300 21.38 -3.78 -19.61
N SER A 301 22.15 -3.04 -20.40
CA SER A 301 22.59 -1.69 -20.04
C SER A 301 21.65 -0.69 -20.70
N CYS A 302 20.99 0.14 -19.88
CA CYS A 302 20.06 1.14 -20.33
C CYS A 302 20.63 2.53 -20.10
N VAL A 303 20.34 3.45 -21.02
CA VAL A 303 20.65 4.88 -20.87
C VAL A 303 19.34 5.60 -20.61
N GLN A 304 19.28 6.30 -19.48
CA GLN A 304 18.13 7.14 -19.16
C GLN A 304 18.27 8.49 -19.89
N ALA A 305 17.35 8.76 -20.83
CA ALA A 305 17.27 10.04 -21.51
C ALA A 305 16.30 10.96 -20.76
N VAL A 306 16.77 12.15 -20.38
CA VAL A 306 15.95 13.13 -19.65
C VAL A 306 15.95 14.45 -20.43
N TYR A 307 14.76 14.93 -20.79
CA TYR A 307 14.60 16.24 -21.41
C TYR A 307 14.52 17.33 -20.34
N THR A 308 15.53 18.21 -20.29
CA THR A 308 15.65 19.22 -19.22
C THR A 308 15.25 20.64 -19.62
N ARG A 309 14.96 20.88 -20.90
CA ARG A 309 14.56 22.20 -21.39
C ARG A 309 13.08 22.48 -21.09
N LYS A 310 12.75 23.73 -20.80
CA LYS A 310 11.36 24.18 -20.59
C LYS A 310 10.59 24.43 -21.90
N THR A 311 11.31 24.53 -23.02
CA THR A 311 10.73 24.75 -24.36
C THR A 311 10.74 23.46 -25.15
N PRO A 312 9.74 23.18 -25.99
CA PRO A 312 9.77 22.04 -26.88
C PRO A 312 11.04 22.02 -27.72
N TRP A 313 11.51 20.85 -28.06
CA TRP A 313 12.67 20.68 -28.94
C TRP A 313 12.32 21.27 -30.33
N GLU A 314 13.13 22.21 -30.85
CA GLU A 314 12.85 22.88 -32.11
C GLU A 314 12.79 21.93 -33.33
N GLU A 315 13.58 20.83 -33.26
CA GLU A 315 13.55 19.78 -34.30
C GLU A 315 12.32 18.84 -34.15
N ALA A 316 11.53 18.97 -33.11
CA ALA A 316 10.32 18.17 -32.93
C ALA A 316 9.30 18.40 -34.05
N ALA A 317 9.38 19.53 -34.75
CA ALA A 317 8.56 19.80 -35.95
C ALA A 317 8.83 18.84 -37.13
N ALA A 318 9.97 18.16 -37.13
CA ALA A 318 10.30 17.13 -38.12
C ALA A 318 9.69 15.76 -37.81
N TYR A 319 9.15 15.57 -36.63
CA TYR A 319 8.57 14.32 -36.16
C TYR A 319 7.13 14.55 -35.72
N ASP A 320 6.25 13.58 -36.02
CA ASP A 320 4.86 13.59 -35.56
C ASP A 320 4.82 13.16 -34.06
N ILE A 321 5.21 14.11 -33.18
CA ILE A 321 5.20 13.89 -31.72
C ILE A 321 3.80 14.18 -31.22
N ARG A 322 3.14 13.13 -30.72
CA ARG A 322 1.80 13.21 -30.14
C ARG A 322 1.85 12.79 -28.66
N PRO A 323 0.96 13.31 -27.82
CA PRO A 323 0.74 12.72 -26.51
C PRO A 323 0.42 11.23 -26.66
N LEU A 324 0.98 10.40 -25.78
CA LEU A 324 0.62 8.99 -25.71
C LEU A 324 -0.82 8.89 -25.24
N ASP A 325 -1.67 8.25 -26.01
CA ASP A 325 -3.05 7.95 -25.63
C ASP A 325 -3.29 6.43 -25.60
N LEU A 326 -4.42 6.01 -25.03
CA LEU A 326 -4.77 4.60 -24.87
C LEU A 326 -4.82 3.82 -26.21
N SER A 327 -4.98 4.48 -27.35
CA SER A 327 -5.00 3.81 -28.66
C SER A 327 -3.62 3.28 -29.07
N TRP A 328 -2.55 3.82 -28.50
CA TRP A 328 -1.16 3.41 -28.75
C TRP A 328 -0.64 2.38 -27.75
N LEU A 329 -1.41 2.12 -26.69
CA LEU A 329 -1.00 1.28 -25.57
C LEU A 329 -0.53 -0.12 -26.02
N GLU A 330 -1.25 -0.76 -26.94
CA GLU A 330 -0.88 -2.10 -27.45
C GLU A 330 0.47 -2.08 -28.18
N SER A 331 0.77 -1.00 -28.93
CA SER A 331 2.04 -0.86 -29.62
C SER A 331 3.20 -0.63 -28.64
N VAL A 332 2.98 0.19 -27.62
CA VAL A 332 3.96 0.47 -26.56
C VAL A 332 4.18 -0.79 -25.71
N TYR A 333 3.11 -1.46 -25.27
CA TYR A 333 3.16 -2.68 -24.49
C TYR A 333 3.91 -3.81 -25.19
N GLY A 334 3.70 -3.97 -26.51
CA GLY A 334 4.41 -4.97 -27.31
C GLY A 334 5.93 -4.74 -27.42
N GLN A 335 6.40 -3.51 -27.17
CA GLN A 335 7.83 -3.16 -27.17
C GLN A 335 8.49 -3.28 -25.79
N TYR A 336 7.72 -3.27 -24.70
CA TYR A 336 8.20 -3.40 -23.32
C TYR A 336 8.13 -4.85 -22.86
N HIS A 337 9.21 -5.60 -23.05
CA HIS A 337 9.26 -7.02 -22.68
C HIS A 337 9.37 -7.29 -21.17
N THR A 338 9.56 -6.28 -20.34
CA THR A 338 9.78 -6.41 -18.89
C THR A 338 8.61 -5.96 -18.03
N VAL A 339 7.65 -5.24 -18.61
CA VAL A 339 6.44 -4.80 -17.91
C VAL A 339 5.28 -5.66 -18.37
N HIS A 340 4.78 -6.52 -17.48
CA HIS A 340 3.66 -7.43 -17.78
C HIS A 340 2.31 -6.88 -17.32
N ASP A 341 2.31 -5.75 -16.64
CA ASP A 341 1.09 -5.11 -16.15
C ASP A 341 0.70 -3.94 -17.05
N ARG A 342 -0.42 -4.10 -17.75
CA ARG A 342 -0.99 -3.09 -18.63
C ARG A 342 -1.38 -1.83 -17.84
N ALA A 343 -1.87 -1.96 -16.62
CA ALA A 343 -2.26 -0.84 -15.78
C ALA A 343 -1.08 0.09 -15.45
N TYR A 344 0.14 -0.44 -15.37
CA TYR A 344 1.35 0.34 -15.15
C TYR A 344 1.67 1.31 -16.29
N LEU A 345 1.25 0.99 -17.52
CA LEU A 345 1.47 1.84 -18.70
C LEU A 345 0.30 2.81 -18.94
N GLU A 346 -0.85 2.61 -18.31
CA GLU A 346 -2.04 3.46 -18.41
C GLU A 346 -1.98 4.66 -17.45
N GLU A 347 -1.15 4.62 -16.40
CA GLU A 347 -0.85 5.75 -15.50
C GLU A 347 0.26 6.65 -16.07
#